data_9b37721ef89413704e957b368f118dda
#
_entry.id   9b37721ef89413704e957b368f118dda
#
_cell.length_a   1.000
_cell.length_b   1.000
_cell.length_c   1.000
_cell.angle_alpha   90.00
_cell.angle_beta   90.00
_cell.angle_gamma   90.00
#
_symmetry.space_group_name_H-M   'P 1'
#
loop_
_entity.id
_entity.type
_entity.pdbx_description
1 polymer ?
#
loop_
_entity_poly.entity_id
_entity_poly.type
_entity_poly.pdbx_seq_one_letter_code
_entity_poly.pdbx_strand_id
1 'polypeptide(L)'
;MSPRMPNPSLVVPDVLPPMRALVKAVNSVGVPLKTLVLIHLRVSQINGRPVQIPKKQAEFEAAGEEDHRLPVVETWREQDCFTDAERSCLALAEAATRINDREDPVSDEVWEEAAKHWNEVELGAIVLHIGLVNLWNRVNVATKQEPVDWRINPKKWTPMTSRLAQAQAQPAASSSH
;
A
#
# COMPACT_ATOMS: atom_id res chain seq x y z
N MET A 1 -20.71 2.48 -4.99
CA MET A 1 -20.86 3.97 -4.97
C MET A 1 -19.92 4.53 -6.02
N SER A 2 -20.38 5.50 -6.82
CA SER A 2 -19.49 6.09 -7.83
C SER A 2 -18.43 6.98 -7.17
N PRO A 3 -17.20 7.02 -7.70
CA PRO A 3 -16.16 7.96 -7.25
C PRO A 3 -16.63 9.41 -7.39
N ARG A 4 -16.18 10.29 -6.47
CA ARG A 4 -16.50 11.73 -6.52
C ARG A 4 -15.78 12.43 -7.67
N MET A 5 -14.61 11.91 -8.06
CA MET A 5 -13.77 12.40 -9.14
C MET A 5 -12.83 11.29 -9.60
N PRO A 6 -12.17 11.39 -10.75
CA PRO A 6 -11.05 10.52 -11.09
C PRO A 6 -9.96 10.58 -10.02
N ASN A 7 -9.14 9.52 -9.93
CA ASN A 7 -8.10 9.48 -8.90
C ASN A 7 -7.18 10.72 -8.98
N PRO A 8 -7.00 11.46 -7.87
CA PRO A 8 -6.20 12.70 -7.86
C PRO A 8 -4.79 12.56 -8.43
N SER A 9 -4.14 11.40 -8.24
CA SER A 9 -2.81 11.14 -8.81
C SER A 9 -2.78 11.05 -10.34
N LEU A 10 -3.95 10.93 -10.97
CA LEU A 10 -4.07 10.89 -12.43
C LEU A 10 -4.47 12.24 -13.04
N VAL A 11 -5.14 13.10 -12.25
CA VAL A 11 -5.62 14.40 -12.74
C VAL A 11 -4.70 15.55 -12.39
N VAL A 12 -3.90 15.44 -11.33
CA VAL A 12 -2.88 16.43 -11.01
C VAL A 12 -1.66 16.19 -11.89
N PRO A 13 -1.27 17.16 -12.73
CA PRO A 13 -0.13 17.00 -13.62
C PRO A 13 1.16 16.64 -12.86
N ASP A 14 1.96 15.77 -13.42
CA ASP A 14 3.30 15.39 -12.97
C ASP A 14 3.42 14.76 -11.57
N VAL A 15 2.31 14.44 -10.91
CA VAL A 15 2.31 13.81 -9.56
C VAL A 15 2.64 12.32 -9.63
N LEU A 16 2.12 11.61 -10.62
CA LEU A 16 2.22 10.15 -10.65
C LEU A 16 3.66 9.62 -10.84
N PRO A 17 4.53 10.20 -11.70
CA PRO A 17 5.90 9.73 -11.85
C PRO A 17 6.73 9.79 -10.55
N PRO A 18 6.80 10.91 -9.80
CA PRO A 18 7.54 10.96 -8.54
C PRO A 18 6.95 10.04 -7.46
N MET A 19 5.63 9.87 -7.39
CA MET A 19 5.03 8.91 -6.46
C MET A 19 5.47 7.48 -6.76
N ARG A 20 5.56 7.10 -8.02
CA ARG A 20 6.08 5.79 -8.45
C ARG A 20 7.56 5.63 -8.16
N ALA A 21 8.34 6.67 -8.39
CA ALA A 21 9.76 6.68 -8.08
C ALA A 21 9.99 6.45 -6.58
N LEU A 22 9.18 7.08 -5.72
CA LEU A 22 9.25 6.90 -4.28
C LEU A 22 8.89 5.45 -3.87
N VAL A 23 7.80 4.90 -4.40
CA VAL A 23 7.42 3.48 -4.15
C VAL A 23 8.54 2.54 -4.60
N LYS A 24 9.13 2.78 -5.76
CA LYS A 24 10.26 1.98 -6.25
C LYS A 24 11.47 2.06 -5.33
N ALA A 25 11.83 3.26 -4.87
CA ALA A 25 12.94 3.48 -3.96
C ALA A 25 12.72 2.73 -2.63
N VAL A 26 11.56 2.89 -2.02
CA VAL A 26 11.19 2.19 -0.77
C VAL A 26 11.26 0.66 -0.93
N ASN A 27 10.81 0.13 -2.05
CA ASN A 27 10.80 -1.32 -2.29
C ASN A 27 12.18 -1.89 -2.68
N SER A 28 13.20 -1.06 -2.88
CA SER A 28 14.53 -1.50 -3.34
C SER A 28 15.58 -1.65 -2.24
N VAL A 29 15.25 -1.34 -1.00
CA VAL A 29 16.24 -1.30 0.12
C VAL A 29 16.42 -2.62 0.87
N GLY A 30 15.78 -3.70 0.45
CA GLY A 30 16.00 -5.02 1.02
C GLY A 30 14.93 -5.51 1.99
N VAL A 31 13.97 -4.67 2.40
CA VAL A 31 12.82 -5.16 3.19
C VAL A 31 12.02 -6.17 2.35
N PRO A 32 11.78 -7.40 2.85
CA PRO A 32 11.06 -8.40 2.09
C PRO A 32 9.68 -7.90 1.63
N LEU A 33 9.34 -8.15 0.37
CA LEU A 33 8.06 -7.71 -0.19
C LEU A 33 6.87 -8.24 0.63
N LYS A 34 6.96 -9.48 1.15
CA LYS A 34 5.93 -10.07 2.03
C LYS A 34 5.70 -9.22 3.28
N THR A 35 6.76 -8.72 3.91
CA THR A 35 6.67 -7.82 5.08
C THR A 35 5.98 -6.50 4.71
N LEU A 36 6.35 -5.88 3.59
CA LEU A 36 5.69 -4.66 3.11
C LEU A 36 4.20 -4.89 2.81
N VAL A 37 3.85 -6.07 2.32
CA VAL A 37 2.45 -6.49 2.10
C VAL A 37 1.68 -6.58 3.42
N LEU A 38 2.25 -7.19 4.45
CA LEU A 38 1.63 -7.27 5.79
C LEU A 38 1.38 -5.89 6.39
N ILE A 39 2.37 -5.00 6.32
CA ILE A 39 2.26 -3.60 6.74
C ILE A 39 1.11 -2.91 5.99
N HIS A 40 1.08 -3.03 4.66
CA HIS A 40 0.03 -2.42 3.84
C HIS A 40 -1.37 -2.88 4.25
N LEU A 41 -1.55 -4.19 4.43
CA LEU A 41 -2.82 -4.75 4.87
C LEU A 41 -3.23 -4.17 6.22
N ARG A 42 -2.31 -4.16 7.20
CA ARG A 42 -2.62 -3.67 8.55
C ARG A 42 -3.00 -2.19 8.56
N VAL A 43 -2.23 -1.34 7.90
CA VAL A 43 -2.54 0.09 7.75
C VAL A 43 -3.91 0.29 7.10
N SER A 44 -4.22 -0.49 6.07
CA SER A 44 -5.50 -0.37 5.35
C SER A 44 -6.68 -0.84 6.19
N GLN A 45 -6.53 -1.88 7.00
CA GLN A 45 -7.54 -2.33 7.98
C GLN A 45 -7.84 -1.23 8.99
N ILE A 46 -6.81 -0.63 9.59
CA ILE A 46 -6.95 0.46 10.57
C ILE A 46 -7.69 1.66 9.96
N ASN A 47 -7.40 1.99 8.70
CA ASN A 47 -8.06 3.09 7.98
C ASN A 47 -9.46 2.73 7.45
N GLY A 48 -10.02 1.58 7.81
CA GLY A 48 -11.33 1.13 7.32
C GLY A 48 -11.38 0.88 5.81
N ARG A 49 -10.21 0.56 5.21
CA ARG A 49 -10.07 0.24 3.79
C ARG A 49 -9.58 -1.19 3.60
N PRO A 50 -10.37 -2.19 3.98
CA PRO A 50 -9.94 -3.58 3.86
C PRO A 50 -9.61 -3.90 2.40
N VAL A 51 -8.44 -4.48 2.19
CA VAL A 51 -8.01 -4.96 0.88
C VAL A 51 -8.75 -6.26 0.58
N GLN A 52 -9.28 -6.42 -0.64
CA GLN A 52 -9.90 -7.68 -1.04
C GLN A 52 -8.82 -8.74 -1.25
N ILE A 53 -8.59 -9.55 -0.23
CA ILE A 53 -7.64 -10.66 -0.24
C ILE A 53 -8.09 -11.83 -1.17
N PRO A 54 -9.40 -12.20 -1.25
CA PRO A 54 -9.83 -13.45 -1.86
C PRO A 54 -9.48 -13.65 -3.33
N LYS A 55 -9.50 -12.59 -4.14
CA LYS A 55 -9.24 -12.73 -5.59
C LYS A 55 -7.79 -13.02 -5.95
N LYS A 56 -6.85 -12.75 -5.04
CA LYS A 56 -5.43 -12.93 -5.31
C LYS A 56 -4.76 -14.00 -4.47
N GLN A 57 -5.39 -14.48 -3.43
CA GLN A 57 -4.92 -15.71 -2.79
C GLN A 57 -4.82 -16.82 -3.85
N ALA A 58 -5.84 -17.00 -4.69
CA ALA A 58 -5.81 -17.95 -5.80
C ALA A 58 -4.71 -17.66 -6.86
N GLU A 59 -4.38 -16.38 -7.12
CA GLU A 59 -3.30 -16.01 -8.04
C GLU A 59 -1.91 -16.21 -7.40
N PHE A 60 -1.76 -16.00 -6.10
CA PHE A 60 -0.54 -16.30 -5.34
C PHE A 60 -0.35 -17.80 -5.20
N GLU A 61 -1.42 -18.54 -4.89
CA GLU A 61 -1.44 -20.01 -4.84
C GLU A 61 -1.03 -20.62 -6.19
N ALA A 62 -1.56 -20.10 -7.30
CA ALA A 62 -1.18 -20.51 -8.65
C ALA A 62 0.27 -20.15 -9.02
N ALA A 63 0.88 -19.17 -8.36
CA ALA A 63 2.28 -18.79 -8.52
C ALA A 63 3.23 -19.49 -7.52
N GLY A 64 2.72 -20.40 -6.68
CA GLY A 64 3.50 -21.09 -5.64
C GLY A 64 3.88 -20.20 -4.43
N GLU A 65 3.23 -19.05 -4.29
CA GLU A 65 3.51 -18.04 -3.24
C GLU A 65 2.35 -17.93 -2.24
N GLU A 66 1.86 -19.06 -1.73
CA GLU A 66 0.84 -19.05 -0.68
C GLU A 66 1.34 -18.32 0.56
N ASP A 67 0.66 -17.24 0.91
CA ASP A 67 0.86 -16.61 2.21
C ASP A 67 -0.46 -16.63 3.01
N HIS A 68 -0.69 -17.75 3.71
CA HIS A 68 -1.84 -17.97 4.58
C HIS A 68 -1.90 -17.01 5.78
N ARG A 69 -0.87 -16.18 6.00
CA ARG A 69 -0.83 -15.16 7.06
C ARG A 69 -1.65 -13.91 6.72
N LEU A 70 -1.90 -13.67 5.42
CA LEU A 70 -2.61 -12.48 4.97
C LEU A 70 -4.03 -12.35 5.58
N PRO A 71 -4.85 -13.42 5.66
CA PRO A 71 -6.18 -13.34 6.26
C PRO A 71 -6.17 -13.04 7.76
N VAL A 72 -5.09 -13.40 8.47
CA VAL A 72 -5.01 -13.30 9.93
C VAL A 72 -4.22 -12.08 10.43
N VAL A 73 -3.80 -11.18 9.53
CA VAL A 73 -3.08 -9.93 9.89
C VAL A 73 -3.87 -9.06 10.88
N GLU A 74 -5.20 -9.10 10.85
CA GLU A 74 -6.03 -8.32 11.76
C GLU A 74 -5.81 -8.72 13.23
N THR A 75 -5.62 -10.01 13.47
CA THR A 75 -5.39 -10.62 14.79
C THR A 75 -3.94 -11.08 14.99
N TRP A 76 -2.99 -10.44 14.35
CA TRP A 76 -1.60 -10.86 14.29
C TRP A 76 -0.95 -11.13 15.65
N ARG A 77 -1.40 -10.43 16.70
CA ARG A 77 -0.87 -10.63 18.06
C ARG A 77 -1.19 -12.01 18.64
N GLU A 78 -2.30 -12.60 18.19
CA GLU A 78 -2.82 -13.90 18.63
C GLU A 78 -2.30 -15.06 17.77
N GLN A 79 -1.52 -14.75 16.72
CA GLN A 79 -1.04 -15.72 15.75
C GLN A 79 0.44 -16.03 15.95
N ASP A 80 0.83 -17.29 15.84
CA ASP A 80 2.23 -17.73 15.96
C ASP A 80 2.99 -17.72 14.62
N CYS A 81 2.32 -17.43 13.51
CA CYS A 81 2.89 -17.53 12.16
C CYS A 81 3.71 -16.30 11.72
N PHE A 82 3.78 -15.24 12.52
CA PHE A 82 4.57 -14.05 12.25
C PHE A 82 5.91 -14.09 12.99
N THR A 83 7.00 -13.77 12.27
CA THR A 83 8.32 -13.61 12.89
C THR A 83 8.37 -12.38 13.78
N ASP A 84 9.34 -12.31 14.71
CA ASP A 84 9.52 -11.15 15.58
C ASP A 84 9.76 -9.86 14.77
N ALA A 85 10.52 -9.95 13.68
CA ALA A 85 10.73 -8.84 12.75
C ALA A 85 9.41 -8.36 12.09
N GLU A 86 8.54 -9.27 11.67
CA GLU A 86 7.23 -8.90 11.12
C GLU A 86 6.29 -8.34 12.20
N ARG A 87 6.32 -8.91 13.39
CA ARG A 87 5.55 -8.41 14.55
C ARG A 87 5.94 -6.99 14.92
N SER A 88 7.24 -6.67 14.94
CA SER A 88 7.73 -5.31 15.19
C SER A 88 7.25 -4.32 14.13
N CYS A 89 7.27 -4.71 12.85
CA CYS A 89 6.72 -3.91 11.76
C CYS A 89 5.21 -3.67 11.87
N LEU A 90 4.45 -4.69 12.27
CA LEU A 90 3.00 -4.58 12.44
C LEU A 90 2.65 -3.66 13.62
N ALA A 91 3.40 -3.74 14.73
CA ALA A 91 3.27 -2.83 15.86
C ALA A 91 3.59 -1.37 15.47
N LEU A 92 4.69 -1.16 14.76
CA LEU A 92 5.09 0.15 14.25
C LEU A 92 4.05 0.70 13.25
N ALA A 93 3.51 -0.14 12.38
CA ALA A 93 2.46 0.24 11.43
C ALA A 93 1.17 0.70 12.13
N GLU A 94 0.77 0.02 13.22
CA GLU A 94 -0.37 0.44 14.02
C GLU A 94 -0.13 1.78 14.72
N ALA A 95 1.01 1.92 15.37
CA ALA A 95 1.40 3.11 16.10
C ALA A 95 1.47 4.34 15.17
N ALA A 96 2.22 4.23 14.08
CA ALA A 96 2.40 5.31 13.10
C ALA A 96 1.14 5.62 12.25
N THR A 97 0.13 4.74 12.24
CA THR A 97 -1.15 5.03 11.57
C THR A 97 -2.13 5.75 12.49
N ARG A 98 -2.09 5.50 13.80
CA ARG A 98 -3.01 6.05 14.81
C ARG A 98 -2.40 7.23 15.57
N ILE A 99 -1.85 8.20 14.84
CA ILE A 99 -1.15 9.33 15.46
C ILE A 99 -2.06 10.35 16.15
N ASN A 100 -3.34 10.41 15.79
CA ASN A 100 -4.23 11.49 16.28
C ASN A 100 -4.82 11.25 17.68
N ASP A 101 -4.75 10.03 18.18
CA ASP A 101 -5.47 9.61 19.38
C ASP A 101 -4.56 9.48 20.62
N ARG A 102 -3.26 9.83 20.50
CA ARG A 102 -2.23 9.56 21.52
C ARG A 102 -1.25 10.70 21.62
N GLU A 103 -0.80 10.99 22.84
CA GLU A 103 0.23 11.99 23.12
C GLU A 103 1.60 11.53 22.54
N ASP A 104 1.93 10.26 22.71
CA ASP A 104 3.10 9.59 22.13
C ASP A 104 2.65 8.37 21.32
N PRO A 105 2.29 8.54 20.04
CA PRO A 105 1.73 7.45 19.22
C PRO A 105 2.74 6.36 18.88
N VAL A 106 4.03 6.69 18.75
CA VAL A 106 5.12 5.75 18.47
C VAL A 106 6.10 5.83 19.63
N SER A 107 5.79 5.08 20.71
CA SER A 107 6.66 5.08 21.89
C SER A 107 8.05 4.54 21.58
N ASP A 108 9.02 4.89 22.44
CA ASP A 108 10.39 4.42 22.31
C ASP A 108 10.46 2.88 22.29
N GLU A 109 9.62 2.18 23.07
CA GLU A 109 9.60 0.72 23.09
C GLU A 109 9.20 0.12 21.74
N VAL A 110 8.21 0.71 21.06
CA VAL A 110 7.77 0.26 19.72
C VAL A 110 8.87 0.50 18.69
N TRP A 111 9.54 1.65 18.78
CA TRP A 111 10.64 2.00 17.91
C TRP A 111 11.88 1.12 18.12
N GLU A 112 12.29 0.97 19.38
CA GLU A 112 13.46 0.16 19.75
C GLU A 112 13.27 -1.31 19.40
N GLU A 113 12.05 -1.85 19.56
CA GLU A 113 11.75 -3.22 19.16
C GLU A 113 11.92 -3.40 17.65
N ALA A 114 11.44 -2.47 16.84
CA ALA A 114 11.67 -2.51 15.40
C ALA A 114 13.18 -2.36 15.05
N ALA A 115 13.89 -1.49 15.74
CA ALA A 115 15.32 -1.25 15.53
C ALA A 115 16.22 -2.46 15.87
N LYS A 116 15.73 -3.43 16.64
CA LYS A 116 16.45 -4.71 16.87
C LYS A 116 16.51 -5.59 15.62
N HIS A 117 15.54 -5.46 14.73
CA HIS A 117 15.35 -6.35 13.59
C HIS A 117 15.72 -5.69 12.25
N TRP A 118 15.64 -4.36 12.17
CA TRP A 118 15.81 -3.59 10.95
C TRP A 118 16.88 -2.53 11.11
N ASN A 119 17.79 -2.43 10.14
CA ASN A 119 18.77 -1.35 10.13
C ASN A 119 18.10 0.00 9.79
N GLU A 120 18.85 1.10 9.94
CA GLU A 120 18.32 2.46 9.75
C GLU A 120 17.70 2.68 8.36
N VAL A 121 18.28 2.12 7.30
CA VAL A 121 17.77 2.25 5.93
C VAL A 121 16.46 1.47 5.76
N GLU A 122 16.39 0.27 6.30
CA GLU A 122 15.20 -0.57 6.28
C GLU A 122 14.08 0.04 7.12
N LEU A 123 14.39 0.55 8.33
CA LEU A 123 13.42 1.29 9.16
C LEU A 123 12.90 2.52 8.43
N GLY A 124 13.77 3.30 7.81
CA GLY A 124 13.36 4.44 7.00
C GLY A 124 12.40 4.05 5.87
N ALA A 125 12.68 2.94 5.19
CA ALA A 125 11.80 2.41 4.15
C ALA A 125 10.44 1.92 4.70
N ILE A 126 10.44 1.26 5.86
CA ILE A 126 9.21 0.80 6.53
C ILE A 126 8.34 2.00 6.91
N VAL A 127 8.90 3.04 7.53
CA VAL A 127 8.17 4.25 7.92
C VAL A 127 7.62 4.98 6.69
N LEU A 128 8.43 5.13 5.63
CA LEU A 128 7.98 5.72 4.37
C LEU A 128 6.87 4.88 3.73
N HIS A 129 6.96 3.55 3.78
CA HIS A 129 5.90 2.67 3.25
C HIS A 129 4.59 2.86 4.01
N ILE A 130 4.62 2.92 5.35
CA ILE A 130 3.44 3.22 6.18
C ILE A 130 2.84 4.56 5.77
N GLY A 131 3.66 5.60 5.61
CA GLY A 131 3.23 6.93 5.17
C GLY A 131 2.57 6.91 3.78
N LEU A 132 3.15 6.19 2.82
CA LEU A 132 2.60 6.03 1.47
C LEU A 132 1.24 5.32 1.48
N VAL A 133 1.08 4.25 2.27
CA VAL A 133 -0.20 3.56 2.38
C VAL A 133 -1.26 4.47 3.02
N ASN A 134 -0.89 5.21 4.05
CA ASN A 134 -1.77 6.21 4.67
C ASN A 134 -2.18 7.30 3.68
N LEU A 135 -1.25 7.82 2.86
CA LEU A 135 -1.54 8.76 1.78
C LEU A 135 -2.59 8.20 0.82
N TRP A 136 -2.37 7.00 0.29
CA TRP A 136 -3.29 6.36 -0.65
C TRP A 136 -4.67 6.10 -0.03
N ASN A 137 -4.71 5.63 1.21
CA ASN A 137 -5.96 5.39 1.91
C ASN A 137 -6.76 6.70 2.07
N ARG A 138 -6.12 7.80 2.48
CA ARG A 138 -6.77 9.11 2.62
C ARG A 138 -7.28 9.66 1.29
N VAL A 139 -6.46 9.60 0.24
CA VAL A 139 -6.87 10.01 -1.11
C VAL A 139 -8.09 9.20 -1.57
N ASN A 140 -8.04 7.89 -1.42
CA ASN A 140 -9.11 6.99 -1.86
C ASN A 140 -10.41 7.18 -1.05
N VAL A 141 -10.32 7.39 0.27
CA VAL A 141 -11.50 7.69 1.12
C VAL A 141 -12.11 9.04 0.74
N ALA A 142 -11.30 10.08 0.63
CA ALA A 142 -11.77 11.43 0.31
C ALA A 142 -12.50 11.49 -1.03
N THR A 143 -12.03 10.75 -2.02
CA THR A 143 -12.59 10.74 -3.38
C THR A 143 -13.53 9.56 -3.66
N LYS A 144 -13.81 8.73 -2.66
CA LYS A 144 -14.66 7.52 -2.78
C LYS A 144 -14.21 6.58 -3.89
N GLN A 145 -12.87 6.42 -4.05
CA GLN A 145 -12.35 5.44 -5.01
C GLN A 145 -12.72 4.03 -4.60
N GLU A 146 -13.02 3.18 -5.59
CA GLU A 146 -13.17 1.75 -5.33
C GLU A 146 -11.85 1.19 -4.78
N PRO A 147 -11.90 0.17 -3.90
CA PRO A 147 -10.70 -0.52 -3.44
C PRO A 147 -9.90 -1.05 -4.62
N VAL A 148 -8.74 -0.47 -4.88
CA VAL A 148 -7.83 -0.98 -5.90
C VAL A 148 -7.01 -2.09 -5.28
N ASP A 149 -6.91 -3.19 -5.99
CA ASP A 149 -5.98 -4.25 -5.64
C ASP A 149 -4.55 -3.73 -5.84
N TRP A 150 -3.91 -3.32 -4.76
CA TRP A 150 -2.56 -2.74 -4.72
C TRP A 150 -1.46 -3.77 -5.03
N ARG A 151 -1.78 -5.08 -4.96
CA ARG A 151 -0.90 -6.18 -5.38
C ARG A 151 -0.80 -6.26 -6.89
N ILE A 152 -0.68 -5.13 -7.53
CA ILE A 152 -0.47 -5.07 -8.95
C ILE A 152 0.92 -5.63 -9.19
N ASN A 153 0.97 -6.83 -9.78
CA ASN A 153 2.21 -7.40 -10.31
C ASN A 153 2.91 -6.31 -11.14
N PRO A 154 4.12 -5.87 -10.75
CA PRO A 154 4.83 -4.82 -11.47
C PRO A 154 5.01 -5.13 -12.97
N LYS A 155 5.00 -6.43 -13.33
CA LYS A 155 5.07 -6.90 -14.72
C LYS A 155 3.74 -6.80 -15.48
N LYS A 156 2.60 -6.75 -14.77
CA LYS A 156 1.25 -6.61 -15.37
C LYS A 156 0.67 -5.21 -15.23
N TRP A 157 1.42 -4.31 -14.61
CA TRP A 157 0.97 -2.94 -14.45
C TRP A 157 1.17 -2.16 -15.75
N THR A 158 0.20 -2.27 -16.63
CA THR A 158 0.07 -1.37 -17.78
C THR A 158 -0.33 0.00 -17.23
N PRO A 159 0.48 1.04 -17.40
CA PRO A 159 0.12 2.37 -16.92
C PRO A 159 -1.24 2.75 -17.52
N MET A 160 -2.16 3.23 -16.67
CA MET A 160 -3.42 3.81 -17.16
C MET A 160 -3.14 5.04 -18.07
N THR A 161 -1.93 5.58 -18.02
CA THR A 161 -1.39 6.55 -18.98
C THR A 161 -1.46 6.08 -20.43
N SER A 162 -1.39 4.76 -20.71
CA SER A 162 -1.59 4.25 -22.06
C SER A 162 -3.05 4.36 -22.52
N ARG A 163 -4.02 4.23 -21.61
CA ARG A 163 -5.45 4.41 -21.94
C ARG A 163 -5.83 5.89 -22.07
N LEU A 164 -5.28 6.76 -21.23
CA LEU A 164 -5.51 8.21 -21.35
C LEU A 164 -4.74 8.78 -22.56
N ALA A 165 -3.53 8.35 -22.84
CA ALA A 165 -2.79 8.71 -24.05
C ALA A 165 -3.49 8.20 -25.33
N GLN A 166 -4.10 7.00 -25.29
CA GLN A 166 -4.91 6.48 -26.39
C GLN A 166 -6.23 7.24 -26.54
N ALA A 167 -6.87 7.67 -25.46
CA ALA A 167 -8.08 8.49 -25.51
C ALA A 167 -7.81 9.92 -26.00
N GLN A 168 -6.64 10.47 -25.71
CA GLN A 168 -6.20 11.79 -26.21
C GLN A 168 -5.65 11.75 -27.65
N ALA A 169 -5.25 10.56 -28.12
CA ALA A 169 -4.76 10.36 -29.49
C ALA A 169 -5.86 10.04 -30.51
N GLN A 170 -7.13 9.93 -30.09
CA GLN A 170 -8.24 9.83 -31.04
C GLN A 170 -8.59 11.23 -31.55
N PRO A 171 -8.35 11.53 -32.84
CA PRO A 171 -8.78 12.81 -33.42
C PRO A 171 -10.31 12.87 -33.33
N ALA A 172 -10.81 14.05 -32.90
CA ALA A 172 -12.23 14.33 -32.94
C ALA A 172 -12.78 14.00 -34.31
N ALA A 173 -13.73 13.07 -34.35
CA ALA A 173 -14.40 12.72 -35.60
C ALA A 173 -14.99 13.99 -36.19
N SER A 174 -14.50 14.39 -37.34
CA SER A 174 -14.99 15.51 -38.11
C SER A 174 -16.45 15.25 -38.48
N SER A 175 -17.36 15.96 -37.80
CA SER A 175 -18.74 16.06 -38.23
C SER A 175 -18.78 16.95 -39.47
N SER A 176 -18.71 16.32 -40.62
CA SER A 176 -19.07 16.93 -41.88
C SER A 176 -20.59 16.91 -42.02
N HIS A 177 -21.18 18.07 -42.03
CA HIS A 177 -22.47 18.32 -42.71
C HIS A 177 -22.39 19.67 -43.37
#